data_8476392103b7437eb7cd5e6fd892136b
#
_entry.id   8476392103b7437eb7cd5e6fd892136b
#
_cell.length_a   1.000
_cell.length_b   1.000
_cell.length_c   1.000
_cell.angle_alpha   90.00
_cell.angle_beta   90.00
_cell.angle_gamma   90.00
#
_symmetry.space_group_name_H-M   'P 1'
#
loop_
_entity.id
_entity.type
_entity.pdbx_description
1 polymer ?
#
loop_
_entity_poly.entity_id
_entity_poly.type
_entity_poly.pdbx_seq_one_letter_code
_entity_poly.pdbx_strand_id
1 'polypeptide(L)'
;PGKEKAEKKPIDFVGLRKRFLTISSCLMAAIVLCAVVLGVHLDTEFTGGAMITLSYEGSFTMSDVQKVASFALENNGLTLQTGENVATGDQTLKISMPGTETVTTEQVAKLLDSLNESCPDNNFEQLSLSNVSAAMGTKFLQKSLVAVVFALVLILLYIALRFKNIGGLTGGMMAVLALVNDLMVVFGTFVLLRTALDGNFIAVMLTILGYSINDTVVVYDRIRENRTLMGKKASFEELVNHSVNQSARRTLITTITTVMALGVMCIVAKLYGLDSIFTFAFPLMMGMISGVYTSLCVSTSAWVLWSERKPKTKA
;
A
#
# COMPACT_ATOMS: atom_id res chain seq x y z
N PRO A 1 -8.95 47.10 -11.08
CA PRO A 1 -7.54 46.94 -10.90
C PRO A 1 -7.28 45.63 -10.16
N GLY A 2 -6.95 44.57 -10.98
CA GLY A 2 -6.65 43.25 -10.45
C GLY A 2 -5.33 43.31 -9.69
N LYS A 3 -5.36 42.88 -8.44
CA LYS A 3 -4.14 42.63 -7.66
C LYS A 3 -3.37 41.52 -8.39
N GLU A 4 -2.24 41.89 -9.01
CA GLU A 4 -1.21 40.94 -9.42
C GLU A 4 -0.91 40.05 -8.22
N LYS A 5 -1.31 38.78 -8.31
CA LYS A 5 -0.90 37.78 -7.32
C LYS A 5 0.61 37.65 -7.45
N ALA A 6 1.35 38.08 -6.43
CA ALA A 6 2.78 37.90 -6.35
C ALA A 6 3.11 36.46 -6.75
N GLU A 7 3.84 36.27 -7.83
CA GLU A 7 4.34 34.94 -8.26
C GLU A 7 5.16 34.38 -7.11
N LYS A 8 4.62 33.32 -6.49
CA LYS A 8 5.36 32.58 -5.47
C LYS A 8 6.64 32.07 -6.12
N LYS A 9 7.78 32.38 -5.52
CA LYS A 9 9.08 31.86 -5.98
C LYS A 9 8.98 30.35 -6.20
N PRO A 10 9.38 29.82 -7.36
CA PRO A 10 9.35 28.39 -7.63
C PRO A 10 10.19 27.65 -6.59
N ILE A 11 9.69 26.51 -6.13
CA ILE A 11 10.40 25.64 -5.18
C ILE A 11 11.54 24.96 -5.97
N ASP A 12 12.73 24.97 -5.41
CA ASP A 12 13.89 24.29 -6.00
C ASP A 12 13.90 22.81 -5.59
N PHE A 13 13.08 22.02 -6.29
CA PHE A 13 13.03 20.57 -6.05
C PHE A 13 14.33 19.86 -6.41
N VAL A 14 14.96 20.29 -7.48
CA VAL A 14 16.18 19.64 -7.97
C VAL A 14 17.39 20.00 -7.13
N GLY A 15 17.48 21.21 -6.62
CA GLY A 15 18.54 21.61 -5.67
C GLY A 15 18.48 20.81 -4.36
N LEU A 16 17.28 20.40 -3.94
CA LEU A 16 17.06 19.59 -2.74
C LEU A 16 17.17 18.07 -2.99
N ARG A 17 17.52 17.62 -4.20
CA ARG A 17 17.53 16.20 -4.62
C ARG A 17 18.26 15.25 -3.67
N LYS A 18 19.42 15.65 -3.13
CA LYS A 18 20.16 14.80 -2.17
C LYS A 18 19.37 14.57 -0.88
N ARG A 19 18.70 15.62 -0.38
CA ARG A 19 17.86 15.51 0.84
C ARG A 19 16.68 14.56 0.62
N PHE A 20 15.99 14.69 -0.50
CA PHE A 20 14.86 13.81 -0.82
C PHE A 20 15.28 12.35 -0.93
N LEU A 21 16.36 12.06 -1.65
CA LEU A 21 16.85 10.69 -1.78
C LEU A 21 17.37 10.13 -0.45
N THR A 22 18.01 10.96 0.40
CA THR A 22 18.44 10.54 1.73
C THR A 22 17.24 10.22 2.62
N ILE A 23 16.21 11.08 2.64
CA ILE A 23 14.97 10.82 3.41
C ILE A 23 14.32 9.51 2.96
N SER A 24 14.17 9.31 1.65
CA SER A 24 13.61 8.07 1.08
C SER A 24 14.43 6.83 1.50
N SER A 25 15.77 6.90 1.38
CA SER A 25 16.65 5.80 1.77
C SER A 25 16.60 5.51 3.27
N CYS A 26 16.57 6.53 4.12
CA CYS A 26 16.42 6.38 5.57
C CYS A 26 15.07 5.77 5.94
N LEU A 27 13.99 6.19 5.27
CA LEU A 27 12.65 5.64 5.48
C LEU A 27 12.61 4.15 5.11
N MET A 28 13.17 3.77 3.95
CA MET A 28 13.26 2.37 3.54
C MET A 28 14.07 1.54 4.54
N ALA A 29 15.22 2.04 5.00
CA ALA A 29 16.04 1.37 6.00
C ALA A 29 15.29 1.21 7.34
N ALA A 30 14.54 2.22 7.76
CA ALA A 30 13.73 2.16 8.97
C ALA A 30 12.61 1.12 8.84
N ILE A 31 11.93 1.03 7.69
CA ILE A 31 10.90 0.02 7.43
C ILE A 31 11.48 -1.40 7.50
N VAL A 32 12.63 -1.63 6.87
CA VAL A 32 13.32 -2.93 6.93
C VAL A 32 13.72 -3.27 8.37
N LEU A 33 14.25 -2.31 9.13
CA LEU A 33 14.58 -2.51 10.53
C LEU A 33 13.34 -2.85 11.37
N CYS A 34 12.23 -2.12 11.17
CA CYS A 34 10.96 -2.43 11.84
C CYS A 34 10.46 -3.83 11.48
N ALA A 35 10.56 -4.25 10.21
CA ALA A 35 10.15 -5.59 9.79
C ALA A 35 11.00 -6.70 10.45
N VAL A 36 12.30 -6.47 10.65
CA VAL A 36 13.18 -7.42 11.35
C VAL A 36 12.88 -7.47 12.84
N VAL A 37 12.62 -6.32 13.48
CA VAL A 37 12.39 -6.24 14.94
C VAL A 37 10.99 -6.71 15.33
N LEU A 38 9.96 -6.28 14.59
CA LEU A 38 8.55 -6.59 14.88
C LEU A 38 8.11 -7.94 14.33
N GLY A 39 8.88 -8.49 13.36
CA GLY A 39 8.47 -9.67 12.58
C GLY A 39 7.44 -9.35 11.51
N VAL A 40 7.28 -10.26 10.56
CA VAL A 40 6.27 -10.19 9.50
C VAL A 40 5.30 -11.32 9.70
N HIS A 41 4.03 -10.99 9.85
CA HIS A 41 2.97 -11.97 10.03
C HIS A 41 2.28 -12.21 8.68
N LEU A 42 2.22 -13.48 8.26
CA LEU A 42 1.52 -13.91 7.04
C LEU A 42 0.19 -14.56 7.45
N ASP A 43 -0.89 -14.22 6.74
CA ASP A 43 -2.20 -14.86 6.96
C ASP A 43 -2.23 -16.28 6.40
N THR A 44 -3.25 -17.03 6.79
CA THR A 44 -3.60 -18.38 6.30
C THR A 44 -3.72 -18.45 4.78
N GLU A 45 -4.09 -17.33 4.14
CA GLU A 45 -4.15 -17.23 2.68
C GLU A 45 -2.79 -17.49 2.02
N PHE A 46 -1.68 -17.18 2.70
CA PHE A 46 -0.32 -17.33 2.18
C PHE A 46 0.45 -18.50 2.78
N THR A 47 0.17 -18.84 4.03
CA THR A 47 0.86 -19.93 4.74
C THR A 47 0.11 -21.25 4.68
N GLY A 48 -1.20 -21.19 4.39
CA GLY A 48 -2.13 -22.27 4.67
C GLY A 48 -2.56 -22.25 6.12
N GLY A 49 -3.52 -23.07 6.46
CA GLY A 49 -4.12 -23.17 7.80
C GLY A 49 -5.63 -23.18 7.75
N ALA A 50 -6.28 -22.94 8.88
CA ALA A 50 -7.73 -22.87 8.97
C ALA A 50 -8.23 -21.44 9.11
N MET A 51 -9.37 -21.16 8.50
CA MET A 51 -10.08 -19.90 8.60
C MET A 51 -11.53 -20.19 8.98
N ILE A 52 -11.97 -19.64 10.10
CA ILE A 52 -13.33 -19.75 10.61
C ILE A 52 -13.97 -18.37 10.50
N THR A 53 -15.13 -18.28 9.87
CA THR A 53 -15.92 -17.04 9.83
C THR A 53 -17.19 -17.28 10.63
N LEU A 54 -17.40 -16.43 11.64
CA LEU A 54 -18.57 -16.45 12.50
C LEU A 54 -19.40 -15.19 12.24
N SER A 55 -20.74 -15.27 12.34
CA SER A 55 -21.59 -14.10 12.55
C SER A 55 -21.71 -13.84 14.06
N TYR A 56 -21.97 -12.60 14.42
CA TYR A 56 -22.24 -12.21 15.80
C TYR A 56 -23.17 -11.00 15.85
N GLU A 57 -23.79 -10.79 16.99
CA GLU A 57 -24.63 -9.62 17.28
C GLU A 57 -24.00 -8.78 18.39
N GLY A 58 -24.31 -7.49 18.42
CA GLY A 58 -23.85 -6.58 19.47
C GLY A 58 -22.37 -6.20 19.39
N SER A 59 -21.74 -6.01 20.55
CA SER A 59 -20.33 -5.61 20.67
C SER A 59 -19.60 -6.47 21.69
N PHE A 60 -18.34 -6.77 21.44
CA PHE A 60 -17.47 -7.52 22.33
C PHE A 60 -16.06 -6.89 22.40
N THR A 61 -15.29 -7.33 23.39
CA THR A 61 -13.89 -6.93 23.49
C THR A 61 -13.00 -7.93 22.76
N MET A 62 -12.27 -7.47 21.74
CA MET A 62 -11.43 -8.33 20.90
C MET A 62 -10.42 -9.17 21.72
N SER A 63 -9.87 -8.61 22.82
CA SER A 63 -8.92 -9.30 23.68
C SER A 63 -9.54 -10.49 24.42
N ASP A 64 -10.83 -10.45 24.76
CA ASP A 64 -11.49 -11.52 25.50
C ASP A 64 -11.85 -12.65 24.54
N VAL A 65 -12.40 -12.34 23.38
CA VAL A 65 -12.64 -13.32 22.31
C VAL A 65 -11.33 -14.00 21.88
N GLN A 66 -10.24 -13.26 21.78
CA GLN A 66 -8.93 -13.83 21.44
C GLN A 66 -8.44 -14.83 22.50
N LYS A 67 -8.61 -14.56 23.79
CA LYS A 67 -8.24 -15.48 24.86
C LYS A 67 -9.07 -16.76 24.83
N VAL A 68 -10.40 -16.61 24.67
CA VAL A 68 -11.33 -17.75 24.59
C VAL A 68 -11.02 -18.61 23.36
N ALA A 69 -10.83 -17.97 22.19
CA ALA A 69 -10.52 -18.68 20.96
C ALA A 69 -9.15 -19.39 21.03
N SER A 70 -8.13 -18.73 21.59
CA SER A 70 -6.81 -19.37 21.74
C SER A 70 -6.81 -20.54 22.70
N PHE A 71 -7.63 -20.50 23.74
CA PHE A 71 -7.81 -21.62 24.66
C PHE A 71 -8.60 -22.77 24.01
N ALA A 72 -9.73 -22.47 23.34
CA ALA A 72 -10.58 -23.47 22.71
C ALA A 72 -9.91 -24.20 21.55
N LEU A 73 -9.06 -23.51 20.79
CA LEU A 73 -8.35 -24.04 19.62
C LEU A 73 -6.90 -24.47 19.95
N GLU A 74 -6.47 -24.34 21.21
CA GLU A 74 -5.10 -24.66 21.67
C GLU A 74 -4.00 -23.99 20.82
N ASN A 75 -4.29 -22.80 20.27
CA ASN A 75 -3.39 -22.08 19.37
C ASN A 75 -3.26 -20.62 19.79
N ASN A 76 -2.04 -20.15 20.04
CA ASN A 76 -1.75 -18.79 20.45
C ASN A 76 -1.46 -17.84 19.27
N GLY A 77 -1.38 -18.37 18.04
CA GLY A 77 -1.05 -17.63 16.82
C GLY A 77 -2.28 -17.16 16.03
N LEU A 78 -3.43 -17.00 16.68
CA LEU A 78 -4.67 -16.59 16.03
C LEU A 78 -4.65 -15.12 15.60
N THR A 79 -5.15 -14.85 14.41
CA THR A 79 -5.46 -13.51 13.94
C THR A 79 -6.97 -13.33 13.86
N LEU A 80 -7.51 -12.32 14.53
CA LEU A 80 -8.91 -11.98 14.52
C LEU A 80 -9.14 -10.70 13.73
N GLN A 81 -10.17 -10.68 12.89
CA GLN A 81 -10.61 -9.51 12.14
C GLN A 81 -12.14 -9.43 12.16
N THR A 82 -12.67 -8.25 12.48
CA THR A 82 -14.10 -7.99 12.35
C THR A 82 -14.42 -7.41 10.98
N GLY A 83 -15.60 -7.69 10.49
CA GLY A 83 -16.09 -7.21 9.21
C GLY A 83 -17.61 -7.21 9.18
N GLU A 84 -18.17 -6.92 8.02
CA GLU A 84 -19.61 -6.96 7.76
C GLU A 84 -19.86 -7.79 6.50
N ASN A 85 -20.85 -8.66 6.55
CA ASN A 85 -21.31 -9.39 5.38
C ASN A 85 -22.13 -8.45 4.49
N VAL A 86 -21.56 -8.04 3.37
CA VAL A 86 -22.21 -7.08 2.43
C VAL A 86 -23.56 -7.57 1.91
N ALA A 87 -23.83 -8.87 1.89
CA ALA A 87 -25.05 -9.43 1.38
C ALA A 87 -26.20 -9.43 2.41
N THR A 88 -25.88 -9.67 3.70
CA THR A 88 -26.87 -9.80 4.78
C THR A 88 -26.86 -8.63 5.74
N GLY A 89 -25.77 -7.84 5.79
CA GLY A 89 -25.57 -6.76 6.76
C GLY A 89 -25.14 -7.27 8.16
N ASP A 90 -24.90 -8.57 8.30
CA ASP A 90 -24.51 -9.14 9.58
C ASP A 90 -23.05 -8.85 9.90
N GLN A 91 -22.77 -8.59 11.17
CA GLN A 91 -21.39 -8.44 11.65
C GLN A 91 -20.70 -9.81 11.62
N THR A 92 -19.46 -9.83 11.16
CA THR A 92 -18.68 -11.07 11.02
C THR A 92 -17.35 -10.98 11.76
N LEU A 93 -16.96 -12.10 12.37
CA LEU A 93 -15.66 -12.32 12.98
C LEU A 93 -14.90 -13.40 12.20
N LYS A 94 -13.79 -13.01 11.59
CA LYS A 94 -12.86 -13.91 10.91
C LYS A 94 -11.75 -14.31 11.88
N ILE A 95 -11.61 -15.62 12.15
CA ILE A 95 -10.53 -16.19 12.95
C ILE A 95 -9.62 -16.97 12.01
N SER A 96 -8.39 -16.50 11.85
CA SER A 96 -7.36 -17.11 11.00
C SER A 96 -6.32 -17.82 11.85
N MET A 97 -6.01 -19.07 11.50
CA MET A 97 -5.00 -19.94 12.14
C MET A 97 -3.90 -20.25 11.14
N PRO A 98 -2.83 -19.44 11.07
CA PRO A 98 -1.70 -19.71 10.17
C PRO A 98 -0.98 -21.01 10.55
N GLY A 99 -0.67 -21.85 9.59
CA GLY A 99 0.08 -23.09 9.79
C GLY A 99 -0.47 -24.26 8.99
N THR A 100 -0.05 -25.48 9.36
CA THR A 100 -0.42 -26.70 8.65
C THR A 100 -1.60 -27.45 9.30
N GLU A 101 -2.13 -26.95 10.40
CA GLU A 101 -3.21 -27.58 11.13
C GLU A 101 -4.55 -27.32 10.47
N THR A 102 -5.33 -28.40 10.28
CA THR A 102 -6.73 -28.32 9.84
C THR A 102 -7.63 -28.33 11.07
N VAL A 103 -8.63 -27.46 11.07
CA VAL A 103 -9.64 -27.44 12.14
C VAL A 103 -10.78 -28.37 11.75
N THR A 104 -11.19 -29.22 12.70
CA THR A 104 -12.32 -30.12 12.53
C THR A 104 -13.62 -29.43 12.94
N THR A 105 -14.75 -29.96 12.47
CA THR A 105 -16.09 -29.48 12.87
C THR A 105 -16.33 -29.57 14.38
N GLU A 106 -15.75 -30.58 15.06
CA GLU A 106 -15.83 -30.72 16.51
C GLU A 106 -15.11 -29.60 17.26
N GLN A 107 -13.96 -29.21 16.77
CA GLN A 107 -13.20 -28.05 17.34
C GLN A 107 -13.95 -26.74 17.16
N VAL A 108 -14.61 -26.56 16.00
CA VAL A 108 -15.45 -25.38 15.78
C VAL A 108 -16.66 -25.37 16.72
N ALA A 109 -17.27 -26.51 16.93
CA ALA A 109 -18.38 -26.60 17.88
C ALA A 109 -17.94 -26.24 19.32
N LYS A 110 -16.80 -26.77 19.79
CA LYS A 110 -16.22 -26.38 21.10
C LYS A 110 -15.90 -24.90 21.18
N LEU A 111 -15.37 -24.31 20.09
CA LEU A 111 -15.12 -22.88 20.02
C LEU A 111 -16.40 -22.07 20.19
N LEU A 112 -17.46 -22.44 19.44
CA LEU A 112 -18.76 -21.77 19.52
C LEU A 112 -19.37 -21.87 20.91
N ASP A 113 -19.36 -23.07 21.53
CA ASP A 113 -19.85 -23.27 22.88
C ASP A 113 -19.07 -22.37 23.87
N SER A 114 -17.76 -22.33 23.80
CA SER A 114 -16.91 -21.49 24.66
C SER A 114 -17.13 -19.98 24.45
N LEU A 115 -17.33 -19.54 23.19
CA LEU A 115 -17.62 -18.14 22.88
C LEU A 115 -19.01 -17.72 23.37
N ASN A 116 -20.03 -18.54 23.13
CA ASN A 116 -21.39 -18.26 23.56
C ASN A 116 -21.57 -18.35 25.09
N GLU A 117 -20.76 -19.19 25.77
CA GLU A 117 -20.72 -19.24 27.25
C GLU A 117 -20.03 -17.97 27.82
N SER A 118 -18.96 -17.50 27.18
CA SER A 118 -18.21 -16.32 27.64
C SER A 118 -18.86 -14.99 27.27
N CYS A 119 -19.60 -14.94 26.16
CA CYS A 119 -20.26 -13.77 25.61
C CYS A 119 -21.70 -14.09 25.16
N PRO A 120 -22.65 -14.35 26.09
CA PRO A 120 -23.97 -14.83 25.78
C PRO A 120 -24.83 -13.84 24.97
N ASP A 121 -24.52 -12.56 25.03
CA ASP A 121 -25.27 -11.51 24.32
C ASP A 121 -24.89 -11.39 22.83
N ASN A 122 -23.85 -12.11 22.38
CA ASN A 122 -23.32 -11.94 21.04
C ASN A 122 -23.76 -12.99 20.03
N ASN A 123 -24.40 -14.06 20.42
CA ASN A 123 -24.96 -15.12 19.56
C ASN A 123 -24.04 -15.53 18.41
N PHE A 124 -22.85 -16.07 18.71
CA PHE A 124 -21.92 -16.50 17.67
C PHE A 124 -22.42 -17.70 16.90
N GLU A 125 -22.54 -17.58 15.57
CA GLU A 125 -22.92 -18.68 14.69
C GLU A 125 -21.85 -18.87 13.59
N GLN A 126 -21.64 -20.13 13.20
CA GLN A 126 -20.69 -20.44 12.13
C GLN A 126 -21.28 -20.11 10.76
N LEU A 127 -20.64 -19.19 10.03
CA LEU A 127 -20.94 -18.90 8.62
C LEU A 127 -20.13 -19.78 7.66
N SER A 128 -18.83 -19.94 7.91
CA SER A 128 -17.98 -20.76 7.06
C SER A 128 -16.76 -21.30 7.80
N LEU A 129 -16.29 -22.45 7.34
CA LEU A 129 -15.01 -23.06 7.72
C LEU A 129 -14.23 -23.35 6.45
N SER A 130 -13.06 -22.79 6.32
CA SER A 130 -12.16 -23.02 5.18
C SER A 130 -10.81 -23.52 5.68
N ASN A 131 -10.39 -24.68 5.21
CA ASN A 131 -9.06 -25.23 5.45
C ASN A 131 -8.24 -25.07 4.17
N VAL A 132 -7.19 -24.26 4.24
CA VAL A 132 -6.28 -23.98 3.13
C VAL A 132 -5.01 -24.80 3.31
N SER A 133 -4.66 -25.64 2.34
CA SER A 133 -3.40 -26.38 2.41
C SER A 133 -2.21 -25.43 2.27
N ALA A 134 -1.10 -25.68 2.98
CA ALA A 134 0.13 -24.89 2.90
C ALA A 134 0.66 -24.77 1.46
N ALA A 135 0.50 -25.83 0.64
CA ALA A 135 0.89 -25.81 -0.75
C ALA A 135 0.06 -24.84 -1.60
N MET A 136 -1.24 -24.65 -1.28
CA MET A 136 -2.09 -23.67 -1.97
C MET A 136 -1.75 -22.26 -1.55
N GLY A 137 -1.56 -21.99 -0.26
CA GLY A 137 -1.18 -20.69 0.27
C GLY A 137 0.15 -20.20 -0.32
N THR A 138 1.18 -21.04 -0.32
CA THR A 138 2.49 -20.72 -0.93
C THR A 138 2.37 -20.41 -2.43
N LYS A 139 1.58 -21.20 -3.18
CA LYS A 139 1.32 -20.93 -4.61
C LYS A 139 0.57 -19.60 -4.80
N PHE A 140 -0.35 -19.26 -3.93
CA PHE A 140 -1.08 -17.99 -3.99
C PHE A 140 -0.12 -16.81 -3.77
N LEU A 141 0.72 -16.86 -2.73
CA LEU A 141 1.75 -15.85 -2.47
C LEU A 141 2.70 -15.67 -3.67
N GLN A 142 3.21 -16.78 -4.23
CA GLN A 142 4.09 -16.73 -5.38
C GLN A 142 3.44 -16.08 -6.59
N LYS A 143 2.20 -16.44 -6.92
CA LYS A 143 1.45 -15.85 -8.03
C LYS A 143 1.18 -14.36 -7.80
N SER A 144 0.87 -13.97 -6.58
CA SER A 144 0.65 -12.59 -6.21
C SER A 144 1.91 -11.73 -6.36
N LEU A 145 3.06 -12.23 -5.91
CA LEU A 145 4.34 -11.54 -6.10
C LEU A 145 4.72 -11.44 -7.58
N VAL A 146 4.48 -12.50 -8.36
CA VAL A 146 4.68 -12.46 -9.82
C VAL A 146 3.79 -11.39 -10.46
N ALA A 147 2.54 -11.25 -10.03
CA ALA A 147 1.64 -10.21 -10.54
C ALA A 147 2.17 -8.80 -10.27
N VAL A 148 2.70 -8.53 -9.07
CA VAL A 148 3.31 -7.25 -8.71
C VAL A 148 4.55 -6.96 -9.58
N VAL A 149 5.45 -7.94 -9.72
CA VAL A 149 6.64 -7.79 -10.58
C VAL A 149 6.25 -7.57 -12.04
N PHE A 150 5.27 -8.33 -12.53
CA PHE A 150 4.77 -8.17 -13.89
C PHE A 150 4.17 -6.79 -14.13
N ALA A 151 3.40 -6.25 -13.16
CA ALA A 151 2.86 -4.89 -13.22
C ALA A 151 4.00 -3.85 -13.31
N LEU A 152 5.08 -3.98 -12.49
CA LEU A 152 6.24 -3.09 -12.56
C LEU A 152 6.95 -3.15 -13.93
N VAL A 153 7.08 -4.34 -14.51
CA VAL A 153 7.67 -4.51 -15.85
C VAL A 153 6.80 -3.85 -16.92
N LEU A 154 5.48 -4.03 -16.86
CA LEU A 154 4.56 -3.37 -17.81
C LEU A 154 4.62 -1.85 -17.69
N ILE A 155 4.66 -1.32 -16.48
CA ILE A 155 4.81 0.12 -16.21
C ILE A 155 6.13 0.64 -16.79
N LEU A 156 7.24 -0.06 -16.54
CA LEU A 156 8.55 0.30 -17.10
C LEU A 156 8.49 0.36 -18.63
N LEU A 157 7.93 -0.67 -19.25
CA LEU A 157 7.78 -0.75 -20.72
C LEU A 157 6.90 0.39 -21.24
N TYR A 158 5.76 0.65 -20.61
CA TYR A 158 4.87 1.76 -20.96
C TYR A 158 5.60 3.11 -20.93
N ILE A 159 6.33 3.42 -19.84
CA ILE A 159 7.07 4.68 -19.71
C ILE A 159 8.20 4.75 -20.75
N ALA A 160 8.95 3.67 -20.93
CA ALA A 160 10.05 3.60 -21.88
C ALA A 160 9.58 3.91 -23.30
N LEU A 161 8.44 3.39 -23.72
CA LEU A 161 7.86 3.64 -25.04
C LEU A 161 7.22 5.03 -25.14
N ARG A 162 6.43 5.42 -24.13
CA ARG A 162 5.65 6.67 -24.12
C ARG A 162 6.54 7.92 -24.09
N PHE A 163 7.66 7.86 -23.37
CA PHE A 163 8.58 8.98 -23.16
C PHE A 163 9.93 8.80 -23.86
N LYS A 164 9.97 8.02 -24.93
CA LYS A 164 11.18 7.71 -25.72
C LYS A 164 12.02 8.97 -26.04
N ASN A 165 11.38 10.09 -26.39
CA ASN A 165 12.04 11.32 -26.87
C ASN A 165 12.78 12.10 -25.75
N ILE A 166 12.51 11.81 -24.48
CA ILE A 166 13.14 12.50 -23.33
C ILE A 166 14.01 11.55 -22.48
N GLY A 167 14.29 10.34 -22.99
CA GLY A 167 15.07 9.33 -22.26
C GLY A 167 14.16 8.35 -21.47
N GLY A 168 13.10 7.88 -22.12
CA GLY A 168 12.02 7.08 -21.50
C GLY A 168 12.50 5.88 -20.70
N LEU A 169 13.52 5.13 -21.14
CA LEU A 169 14.01 3.98 -20.38
C LEU A 169 14.62 4.42 -19.04
N THR A 170 15.43 5.47 -19.01
CA THR A 170 16.01 5.98 -17.75
C THR A 170 14.95 6.59 -16.84
N GLY A 171 14.03 7.37 -17.41
CA GLY A 171 12.86 7.86 -16.70
C GLY A 171 12.00 6.73 -16.12
N GLY A 172 11.76 5.68 -16.91
CA GLY A 172 11.03 4.50 -16.47
C GLY A 172 11.69 3.77 -15.30
N MET A 173 13.01 3.59 -15.35
CA MET A 173 13.74 2.98 -14.22
C MET A 173 13.63 3.83 -12.94
N MET A 174 13.69 5.16 -13.06
CA MET A 174 13.53 6.04 -11.89
C MET A 174 12.09 6.07 -11.37
N ALA A 175 11.10 5.94 -12.24
CA ALA A 175 9.71 5.77 -11.85
C ALA A 175 9.49 4.45 -11.11
N VAL A 176 10.04 3.34 -11.60
CA VAL A 176 9.96 2.04 -10.90
C VAL A 176 10.64 2.10 -9.54
N LEU A 177 11.78 2.77 -9.42
CA LEU A 177 12.45 2.98 -8.13
C LEU A 177 11.54 3.74 -7.14
N ALA A 178 10.84 4.76 -7.60
CA ALA A 178 9.87 5.50 -6.80
C ALA A 178 8.68 4.61 -6.39
N LEU A 179 8.15 3.79 -7.32
CA LEU A 179 7.08 2.84 -7.03
C LEU A 179 7.50 1.78 -6.00
N VAL A 180 8.71 1.26 -6.09
CA VAL A 180 9.23 0.32 -5.06
C VAL A 180 9.27 0.99 -3.68
N ASN A 181 9.61 2.28 -3.60
CA ASN A 181 9.54 3.01 -2.34
C ASN A 181 8.10 3.09 -1.81
N ASP A 182 7.11 3.34 -2.68
CA ASP A 182 5.69 3.37 -2.27
C ASP A 182 5.20 2.02 -1.77
N LEU A 183 5.57 0.93 -2.45
CA LEU A 183 5.28 -0.43 -2.01
C LEU A 183 5.92 -0.75 -0.66
N MET A 184 7.14 -0.26 -0.41
CA MET A 184 7.80 -0.41 0.89
C MET A 184 7.08 0.36 1.99
N VAL A 185 6.52 1.54 1.72
CA VAL A 185 5.71 2.29 2.69
C VAL A 185 4.42 1.54 3.01
N VAL A 186 3.74 0.98 2.01
CA VAL A 186 2.56 0.12 2.22
C VAL A 186 2.93 -1.08 3.10
N PHE A 187 3.98 -1.82 2.73
CA PHE A 187 4.49 -2.94 3.52
C PHE A 187 4.81 -2.53 4.96
N GLY A 188 5.54 -1.43 5.14
CA GLY A 188 5.88 -0.89 6.46
C GLY A 188 4.65 -0.54 7.30
N THR A 189 3.56 -0.09 6.65
CA THR A 189 2.30 0.22 7.35
C THR A 189 1.66 -1.06 7.91
N PHE A 190 1.64 -2.16 7.15
CA PHE A 190 1.16 -3.46 7.66
C PHE A 190 2.00 -3.96 8.82
N VAL A 191 3.33 -3.86 8.71
CA VAL A 191 4.27 -4.27 9.79
C VAL A 191 4.06 -3.43 11.05
N LEU A 192 3.90 -2.10 10.93
CA LEU A 192 3.70 -1.21 12.08
C LEU A 192 2.35 -1.43 12.77
N LEU A 193 1.31 -1.71 12.00
CA LEU A 193 -0.02 -2.04 12.52
C LEU A 193 -0.08 -3.46 13.09
N ARG A 194 0.97 -4.28 12.90
CA ARG A 194 1.01 -5.71 13.25
C ARG A 194 -0.14 -6.51 12.64
N THR A 195 -0.63 -6.08 11.49
CA THR A 195 -1.66 -6.81 10.73
C THR A 195 -0.99 -7.86 9.86
N ALA A 196 -1.65 -9.02 9.73
CA ALA A 196 -1.16 -10.07 8.87
C ALA A 196 -1.23 -9.63 7.39
N LEU A 197 -0.24 -10.04 6.61
CA LEU A 197 -0.26 -9.87 5.15
C LEU A 197 -1.23 -10.89 4.56
N ASP A 198 -2.28 -10.42 3.91
CA ASP A 198 -3.36 -11.19 3.30
C ASP A 198 -3.59 -10.76 1.84
N GLY A 199 -4.70 -11.17 1.24
CA GLY A 199 -5.10 -10.74 -0.10
C GLY A 199 -5.30 -9.22 -0.21
N ASN A 200 -5.74 -8.54 0.86
CA ASN A 200 -5.88 -7.09 0.89
C ASN A 200 -4.54 -6.39 0.72
N PHE A 201 -3.47 -6.90 1.33
CA PHE A 201 -2.12 -6.38 1.13
C PHE A 201 -1.74 -6.35 -0.36
N ILE A 202 -1.98 -7.45 -1.09
CA ILE A 202 -1.69 -7.51 -2.53
C ILE A 202 -2.58 -6.55 -3.31
N ALA A 203 -3.87 -6.46 -2.96
CA ALA A 203 -4.80 -5.54 -3.60
C ALA A 203 -4.37 -4.08 -3.41
N VAL A 204 -3.94 -3.69 -2.20
CA VAL A 204 -3.40 -2.36 -1.92
C VAL A 204 -2.12 -2.10 -2.72
N MET A 205 -1.17 -3.07 -2.77
CA MET A 205 0.05 -2.92 -3.56
C MET A 205 -0.24 -2.65 -5.04
N LEU A 206 -1.11 -3.45 -5.67
CA LEU A 206 -1.48 -3.27 -7.08
C LEU A 206 -2.23 -1.96 -7.33
N THR A 207 -3.09 -1.54 -6.40
CA THR A 207 -3.82 -0.27 -6.47
C THR A 207 -2.86 0.92 -6.39
N ILE A 208 -1.89 0.88 -5.48
CA ILE A 208 -0.87 1.95 -5.35
C ILE A 208 0.00 2.04 -6.59
N LEU A 209 0.38 0.92 -7.22
CA LEU A 209 1.12 0.97 -8.48
C LEU A 209 0.35 1.76 -9.55
N GLY A 210 -0.95 1.50 -9.69
CA GLY A 210 -1.81 2.20 -10.64
C GLY A 210 -2.01 3.68 -10.31
N TYR A 211 -2.16 4.02 -9.02
CA TYR A 211 -2.38 5.39 -8.58
C TYR A 211 -1.10 6.24 -8.66
N SER A 212 0.01 5.75 -8.10
CA SER A 212 1.27 6.48 -8.05
C SER A 212 1.89 6.71 -9.44
N ILE A 213 1.74 5.73 -10.36
CA ILE A 213 2.22 5.90 -11.72
C ILE A 213 1.47 7.03 -12.46
N ASN A 214 0.18 7.24 -12.19
CA ASN A 214 -0.59 8.32 -12.80
C ASN A 214 0.04 9.69 -12.50
N ASP A 215 0.44 9.94 -11.25
CA ASP A 215 1.10 11.18 -10.85
C ASP A 215 2.47 11.34 -11.52
N THR A 216 3.26 10.28 -11.58
CA THR A 216 4.56 10.27 -12.26
C THR A 216 4.41 10.57 -13.76
N VAL A 217 3.41 9.98 -14.42
CA VAL A 217 3.13 10.21 -15.84
C VAL A 217 2.74 11.66 -16.11
N VAL A 218 1.95 12.29 -15.23
CA VAL A 218 1.59 13.73 -15.35
C VAL A 218 2.83 14.61 -15.32
N VAL A 219 3.77 14.35 -14.40
CA VAL A 219 5.03 15.09 -14.32
C VAL A 219 5.89 14.87 -15.57
N TYR A 220 6.00 13.61 -16.01
CA TYR A 220 6.82 13.27 -17.20
C TYR A 220 6.25 13.82 -18.49
N ASP A 221 4.93 13.84 -18.62
CA ASP A 221 4.27 14.46 -19.79
C ASP A 221 4.53 15.98 -19.81
N ARG A 222 4.54 16.63 -18.65
CA ARG A 222 4.91 18.04 -18.54
C ARG A 222 6.38 18.29 -18.86
N ILE A 223 7.29 17.42 -18.46
CA ILE A 223 8.71 17.48 -18.85
C ILE A 223 8.84 17.36 -20.37
N ARG A 224 8.09 16.45 -20.99
CA ARG A 224 8.09 16.27 -22.44
C ARG A 224 7.58 17.51 -23.17
N GLU A 225 6.50 18.11 -22.71
CA GLU A 225 5.93 19.32 -23.27
C GLU A 225 6.91 20.50 -23.16
N ASN A 226 7.43 20.74 -21.96
CA ASN A 226 8.39 21.81 -21.72
C ASN A 226 9.71 21.62 -22.49
N ARG A 227 10.11 20.38 -22.77
CA ARG A 227 11.27 20.10 -23.63
C ARG A 227 11.09 20.67 -25.04
N THR A 228 9.87 20.65 -25.54
CA THR A 228 9.53 21.23 -26.86
C THR A 228 9.47 22.76 -26.78
N LEU A 229 8.89 23.31 -25.70
CA LEU A 229 8.71 24.75 -25.53
C LEU A 229 10.02 25.50 -25.22
N MET A 230 10.83 24.98 -24.29
CA MET A 230 12.10 25.61 -23.85
C MET A 230 13.26 25.31 -24.79
N GLY A 231 13.10 24.35 -25.70
CA GLY A 231 14.09 23.99 -26.70
C GLY A 231 15.33 23.30 -26.11
N LYS A 232 16.40 23.21 -26.96
CA LYS A 232 17.64 22.51 -26.58
C LYS A 232 18.58 23.34 -25.67
N LYS A 233 18.30 24.62 -25.45
CA LYS A 233 19.17 25.52 -24.68
C LYS A 233 18.99 25.36 -23.17
N ALA A 234 17.79 24.95 -22.69
CA ALA A 234 17.55 24.74 -21.29
C ALA A 234 18.27 23.48 -20.79
N SER A 235 18.89 23.57 -19.63
CA SER A 235 19.48 22.41 -18.96
C SER A 235 18.39 21.41 -18.57
N PHE A 236 18.74 20.12 -18.43
CA PHE A 236 17.77 19.11 -18.01
C PHE A 236 17.27 19.36 -16.58
N GLU A 237 18.12 19.90 -15.74
CA GLU A 237 17.81 20.31 -14.36
C GLU A 237 16.74 21.41 -14.32
N GLU A 238 16.93 22.51 -15.07
CA GLU A 238 15.94 23.59 -15.17
C GLU A 238 14.62 23.10 -15.73
N LEU A 239 14.67 22.27 -16.77
CA LEU A 239 13.50 21.68 -17.40
C LEU A 239 12.66 20.87 -16.41
N VAL A 240 13.30 19.99 -15.64
CA VAL A 240 12.65 19.15 -14.64
C VAL A 240 12.09 20.01 -13.51
N ASN A 241 12.89 20.95 -12.96
CA ASN A 241 12.43 21.79 -11.86
C ASN A 241 11.21 22.64 -12.24
N HIS A 242 11.22 23.22 -13.45
CA HIS A 242 10.09 23.99 -13.98
C HIS A 242 8.84 23.10 -14.13
N SER A 243 8.98 21.91 -14.69
CA SER A 243 7.89 20.98 -14.94
C SER A 243 7.26 20.44 -13.66
N VAL A 244 8.08 20.12 -12.64
CA VAL A 244 7.60 19.70 -11.32
C VAL A 244 6.77 20.80 -10.67
N ASN A 245 7.25 22.06 -10.66
CA ASN A 245 6.50 23.18 -10.08
C ASN A 245 5.15 23.39 -10.76
N GLN A 246 5.05 23.21 -12.07
CA GLN A 246 3.79 23.32 -12.80
C GLN A 246 2.82 22.17 -12.49
N SER A 247 3.33 20.97 -12.29
CA SER A 247 2.50 19.77 -12.02
C SER A 247 2.13 19.63 -10.55
N ALA A 248 2.97 20.09 -9.61
CA ALA A 248 2.84 19.88 -8.19
C ALA A 248 1.46 20.27 -7.62
N ARG A 249 0.92 21.41 -8.05
CA ARG A 249 -0.40 21.86 -7.57
C ARG A 249 -1.52 20.87 -7.91
N ARG A 250 -1.52 20.34 -9.13
CA ARG A 250 -2.54 19.37 -9.57
C ARG A 250 -2.41 18.08 -8.77
N THR A 251 -1.22 17.51 -8.72
CA THR A 251 -0.91 16.28 -7.99
C THR A 251 -1.27 16.41 -6.50
N LEU A 252 -0.91 17.51 -5.84
CA LEU A 252 -1.26 17.75 -4.43
C LEU A 252 -2.77 17.84 -4.22
N ILE A 253 -3.52 18.56 -5.05
CA ILE A 253 -4.96 18.69 -4.90
C ILE A 253 -5.66 17.35 -5.08
N THR A 254 -5.31 16.58 -6.11
CA THR A 254 -5.91 15.25 -6.37
C THR A 254 -5.64 14.30 -5.23
N THR A 255 -4.42 14.28 -4.70
CA THR A 255 -4.09 13.40 -3.57
C THR A 255 -4.76 13.84 -2.27
N ILE A 256 -4.79 15.14 -1.97
CA ILE A 256 -5.49 15.64 -0.78
C ILE A 256 -6.96 15.20 -0.79
N THR A 257 -7.67 15.35 -1.93
CA THR A 257 -9.08 14.94 -2.03
C THR A 257 -9.26 13.44 -1.82
N THR A 258 -8.37 12.60 -2.37
CA THR A 258 -8.45 11.15 -2.19
C THR A 258 -8.07 10.72 -0.76
N VAL A 259 -7.03 11.33 -0.18
CA VAL A 259 -6.62 11.10 1.22
C VAL A 259 -7.73 11.52 2.18
N MET A 260 -8.45 12.62 1.91
CA MET A 260 -9.62 13.02 2.70
C MET A 260 -10.73 11.96 2.64
N ALA A 261 -11.05 11.43 1.46
CA ALA A 261 -12.06 10.39 1.31
C ALA A 261 -11.66 9.10 2.06
N LEU A 262 -10.41 8.65 1.90
CA LEU A 262 -9.87 7.50 2.64
C LEU A 262 -9.80 7.76 4.14
N GLY A 263 -9.49 8.98 4.56
CA GLY A 263 -9.49 9.39 5.97
C GLY A 263 -10.88 9.27 6.61
N VAL A 264 -11.92 9.73 5.91
CA VAL A 264 -13.32 9.53 6.34
C VAL A 264 -13.63 8.05 6.45
N MET A 265 -13.24 7.25 5.45
CA MET A 265 -13.43 5.79 5.46
C MET A 265 -12.74 5.13 6.66
N CYS A 266 -11.49 5.52 6.98
CA CYS A 266 -10.77 5.03 8.15
C CYS A 266 -11.46 5.41 9.47
N ILE A 267 -11.98 6.64 9.58
CA ILE A 267 -12.71 7.10 10.78
C ILE A 267 -13.98 6.28 10.97
N VAL A 268 -14.79 6.14 9.91
CA VAL A 268 -16.02 5.34 9.94
C VAL A 268 -15.72 3.89 10.28
N ALA A 269 -14.70 3.29 9.63
CA ALA A 269 -14.30 1.92 9.93
C ALA A 269 -13.93 1.71 11.42
N LYS A 270 -13.22 2.66 12.02
CA LYS A 270 -12.90 2.59 13.46
C LYS A 270 -14.09 2.81 14.38
N LEU A 271 -15.02 3.70 14.03
CA LEU A 271 -16.22 3.96 14.81
C LEU A 271 -17.18 2.76 14.85
N TYR A 272 -17.26 2.02 13.76
CA TYR A 272 -18.14 0.85 13.61
C TYR A 272 -17.43 -0.49 13.82
N GLY A 273 -16.13 -0.51 14.17
CA GLY A 273 -15.38 -1.75 14.42
C GLY A 273 -15.11 -2.59 13.17
N LEU A 274 -15.08 -1.97 11.98
CA LEU A 274 -14.89 -2.65 10.69
C LEU A 274 -13.39 -2.76 10.37
N ASP A 275 -12.69 -3.67 11.06
CA ASP A 275 -11.24 -3.79 10.96
C ASP A 275 -10.76 -4.15 9.54
N SER A 276 -11.52 -4.95 8.79
CA SER A 276 -11.19 -5.30 7.40
C SER A 276 -11.12 -4.07 6.48
N ILE A 277 -12.04 -3.12 6.66
CA ILE A 277 -12.04 -1.86 5.90
C ILE A 277 -10.86 -0.99 6.32
N PHE A 278 -10.58 -0.90 7.62
CA PHE A 278 -9.47 -0.12 8.13
C PHE A 278 -8.12 -0.65 7.66
N THR A 279 -7.91 -1.97 7.69
CA THR A 279 -6.67 -2.62 7.27
C THR A 279 -6.41 -2.50 5.76
N PHE A 280 -7.44 -2.25 4.96
CA PHE A 280 -7.32 -1.91 3.54
C PHE A 280 -7.09 -0.41 3.31
N ALA A 281 -7.95 0.44 3.90
CA ALA A 281 -8.01 1.86 3.61
C ALA A 281 -6.80 2.64 4.16
N PHE A 282 -6.33 2.31 5.36
CA PHE A 282 -5.23 3.04 6.00
C PHE A 282 -3.87 2.83 5.30
N PRO A 283 -3.44 1.59 4.97
CA PRO A 283 -2.23 1.39 4.17
C PRO A 283 -2.32 2.00 2.77
N LEU A 284 -3.50 1.96 2.14
CA LEU A 284 -3.75 2.60 0.85
C LEU A 284 -3.54 4.12 0.95
N MET A 285 -4.08 4.75 1.99
CA MET A 285 -3.90 6.18 2.26
C MET A 285 -2.42 6.53 2.46
N MET A 286 -1.68 5.75 3.24
CA MET A 286 -0.24 5.97 3.46
C MET A 286 0.57 5.80 2.18
N GLY A 287 0.25 4.80 1.36
CA GLY A 287 0.84 4.61 0.04
C GLY A 287 0.59 5.78 -0.91
N MET A 288 -0.61 6.36 -0.91
CA MET A 288 -0.94 7.55 -1.72
C MET A 288 -0.18 8.80 -1.28
N ILE A 289 -0.03 9.02 0.03
CA ILE A 289 0.79 10.13 0.56
C ILE A 289 2.25 9.95 0.13
N SER A 290 2.78 8.73 0.23
CA SER A 290 4.11 8.39 -0.28
C SER A 290 4.23 8.66 -1.78
N GLY A 291 3.24 8.25 -2.58
CA GLY A 291 3.24 8.36 -4.03
C GLY A 291 3.41 9.79 -4.55
N VAL A 292 2.78 10.77 -3.89
CA VAL A 292 3.00 12.19 -4.22
C VAL A 292 4.45 12.60 -3.98
N TYR A 293 4.98 12.24 -2.81
CA TYR A 293 6.36 12.55 -2.48
C TYR A 293 7.34 11.89 -3.44
N THR A 294 7.14 10.62 -3.74
CA THR A 294 8.05 9.86 -4.62
C THR A 294 7.95 10.31 -6.06
N SER A 295 6.77 10.61 -6.57
CA SER A 295 6.57 11.10 -7.95
C SER A 295 7.16 12.49 -8.16
N LEU A 296 6.96 13.44 -7.23
CA LEU A 296 7.46 14.82 -7.37
C LEU A 296 8.94 14.95 -6.99
N CYS A 297 9.40 14.25 -5.94
CA CYS A 297 10.70 14.48 -5.33
C CYS A 297 11.72 13.38 -5.65
N VAL A 298 11.34 12.10 -5.56
CA VAL A 298 12.30 10.97 -5.68
C VAL A 298 12.55 10.63 -7.14
N SER A 299 11.50 10.34 -7.90
CA SER A 299 11.60 9.92 -9.31
C SER A 299 12.33 10.96 -10.16
N THR A 300 11.92 12.22 -10.06
CA THR A 300 12.49 13.33 -10.82
C THR A 300 13.92 13.65 -10.41
N SER A 301 14.21 13.68 -9.10
CA SER A 301 15.55 13.90 -8.56
C SER A 301 16.53 12.80 -8.95
N ALA A 302 16.12 11.55 -8.87
CA ALA A 302 16.92 10.41 -9.28
C ALA A 302 17.22 10.44 -10.79
N TRP A 303 16.24 10.86 -11.60
CA TRP A 303 16.41 10.98 -13.03
C TRP A 303 17.44 12.07 -13.39
N VAL A 304 17.38 13.23 -12.75
CA VAL A 304 18.38 14.31 -12.97
C VAL A 304 19.77 13.81 -12.58
N LEU A 305 19.96 13.21 -11.41
CA LEU A 305 21.25 12.68 -10.96
C LEU A 305 21.83 11.63 -11.93
N TRP A 306 20.98 10.76 -12.46
CA TRP A 306 21.40 9.77 -13.43
C TRP A 306 21.82 10.42 -14.76
N SER A 307 21.08 11.43 -15.19
CA SER A 307 21.37 12.20 -16.42
C SER A 307 22.72 12.92 -16.36
N GLU A 308 23.08 13.46 -15.19
CA GLU A 308 24.36 14.13 -14.96
C GLU A 308 25.56 13.18 -15.00
N ARG A 309 25.39 11.93 -14.58
CA ARG A 309 26.45 10.89 -14.57
C ARG A 309 26.78 10.36 -15.96
N LYS A 310 25.91 10.52 -16.95
CA LYS A 310 26.25 10.12 -18.32
C LYS A 310 27.29 11.10 -18.88
N PRO A 311 28.43 10.60 -19.35
CA PRO A 311 29.42 11.47 -20.02
C PRO A 311 28.70 12.18 -21.18
N LYS A 312 28.86 13.51 -21.26
CA LYS A 312 28.37 14.32 -22.39
C LYS A 312 29.05 13.76 -23.64
N THR A 313 28.36 12.86 -24.35
CA THR A 313 28.82 12.44 -25.67
C THR A 313 28.88 13.71 -26.49
N LYS A 314 30.10 14.13 -26.84
CA LYS A 314 30.34 15.26 -27.75
C LYS A 314 29.62 14.92 -29.06
N ALA A 315 28.60 15.71 -29.40
CA ALA A 315 28.01 15.71 -30.73
C ALA A 315 28.88 16.50 -31.65
#